data_8de650b9a88855a33e4f6f09f7b5f44a
#
_entry.id   8de650b9a88855a33e4f6f09f7b5f44a
#
_cell.length_a   1.000
_cell.length_b   1.000
_cell.length_c   1.000
_cell.angle_alpha   90.00
_cell.angle_beta   90.00
_cell.angle_gamma   90.00
#
_symmetry.space_group_name_H-M   'P 1'
#
loop_
_entity.id
_entity.type
_entity.pdbx_description
1 polymer ?
#
loop_
_entity_poly.entity_id
_entity_poly.type
_entity_poly.pdbx_seq_one_letter_code
_entity_poly.pdbx_strand_id
1 'polypeptide(L)'
;MQVAGLSASHHAAFAMTGNFSNPGPLGGFVAVSLAVSLSYLVKYRRRYKGWYRGTRYALAAVSAFLGFMVLPASMSRGAWLSLAVALVEILWSEGLLRKFFAGRRWLILPVTLLVLLSVAGVFYIKRDSALGRIHIWHMELRAMAANPWGTGHGTALATYGKTQEEYFRAHLDEVPEVIVRVAGCPEYPFNEFLGTGMEYGWPGLMAALGVILGGTALLVRRRSIYAAGLVAWSVFALSSYPLSVPQTSVQLMVLLAAVVPAYRDRRSRTFVPAAVALGLLVATFIMRDRADFTVSDRGGYRELYNSGYSLYQSGEHARSNEELGLGAAISSDPMFHVIMGRNYEALGEYGAAREEYIRAYYMVPCRLYPLVRLMRMEIALGNDGDADRIGEKIVSMPVHDGHSLMRRLHDETVSSLDSLRAAGGRL
;
A
#
# COMPACT_ATOMS: atom_id res chain seq x y z
N MET A 1 -12.43 12.96 20.68
CA MET A 1 -13.51 12.05 21.08
C MET A 1 -13.03 10.60 21.17
N GLN A 2 -12.49 9.96 20.11
CA GLN A 2 -11.95 8.58 20.18
C GLN A 2 -10.78 8.43 21.18
N VAL A 3 -9.84 9.40 21.26
CA VAL A 3 -8.75 9.40 22.27
C VAL A 3 -9.29 9.40 23.70
N ALA A 4 -10.42 10.05 23.93
CA ALA A 4 -11.07 10.12 25.24
C ALA A 4 -12.10 9.00 25.49
N GLY A 5 -12.21 8.02 24.58
CA GLY A 5 -13.17 6.91 24.69
C GLY A 5 -14.64 7.31 24.50
N LEU A 6 -14.91 8.52 24.00
CA LEU A 6 -16.27 9.06 23.81
C LEU A 6 -16.92 8.65 22.48
N SER A 7 -16.16 8.03 21.58
CA SER A 7 -16.70 7.49 20.32
C SER A 7 -15.92 6.23 19.90
N ALA A 8 -16.59 5.28 19.24
CA ALA A 8 -15.97 4.07 18.73
C ALA A 8 -15.07 4.35 17.51
N SER A 9 -14.08 3.48 17.30
CA SER A 9 -13.26 3.46 16.10
C SER A 9 -13.98 2.73 14.96
N HIS A 10 -13.66 3.10 13.72
CA HIS A 10 -14.13 2.37 12.53
C HIS A 10 -13.32 1.10 12.23
N HIS A 11 -12.33 0.77 13.07
CA HIS A 11 -11.46 -0.40 12.88
C HIS A 11 -11.50 -1.31 14.11
N ALA A 12 -11.70 -2.62 13.89
CA ALA A 12 -11.84 -3.59 14.97
C ALA A 12 -10.61 -3.69 15.90
N ALA A 13 -9.40 -3.55 15.35
CA ALA A 13 -8.14 -3.75 16.09
C ALA A 13 -7.48 -2.46 16.58
N PHE A 14 -7.93 -1.27 16.15
CA PHE A 14 -7.31 0.00 16.50
C PHE A 14 -8.30 0.94 17.16
N ALA A 15 -7.92 1.49 18.28
CA ALA A 15 -8.79 2.37 19.08
C ALA A 15 -9.05 3.74 18.41
N MET A 16 -8.26 4.10 17.39
CA MET A 16 -8.34 5.44 16.80
C MET A 16 -8.13 5.45 15.29
N THR A 17 -9.16 5.90 14.58
CA THR A 17 -9.15 6.07 13.11
C THR A 17 -9.64 7.45 12.65
N GLY A 18 -10.27 8.24 13.51
CA GLY A 18 -10.97 9.45 13.08
C GLY A 18 -12.06 9.13 12.06
N ASN A 19 -12.14 9.91 10.99
CA ASN A 19 -13.01 9.66 9.82
C ASN A 19 -12.30 8.84 8.72
N PHE A 20 -11.19 8.19 9.05
CA PHE A 20 -10.48 7.31 8.13
C PHE A 20 -10.85 5.85 8.42
N SER A 21 -10.78 5.00 7.41
CA SER A 21 -10.99 3.56 7.56
C SER A 21 -9.83 2.87 8.30
N ASN A 22 -8.62 3.48 8.27
CA ASN A 22 -7.38 2.91 8.80
C ASN A 22 -6.59 3.98 9.59
N PRO A 23 -5.95 3.64 10.72
CA PRO A 23 -5.14 4.57 11.50
C PRO A 23 -3.88 5.07 10.77
N GLY A 24 -3.37 4.32 9.77
CA GLY A 24 -2.21 4.73 8.98
C GLY A 24 -2.39 6.09 8.29
N PRO A 25 -3.39 6.24 7.41
CA PRO A 25 -3.70 7.52 6.76
C PRO A 25 -4.01 8.66 7.74
N LEU A 26 -4.75 8.39 8.83
CA LEU A 26 -4.95 9.37 9.89
C LEU A 26 -3.62 9.88 10.44
N GLY A 27 -2.70 8.95 10.78
CA GLY A 27 -1.37 9.32 11.28
C GLY A 27 -0.59 10.18 10.29
N GLY A 28 -0.61 9.81 8.99
CA GLY A 28 0.01 10.57 7.91
C GLY A 28 -0.55 11.99 7.80
N PHE A 29 -1.87 12.12 7.77
CA PHE A 29 -2.54 13.43 7.73
C PHE A 29 -2.15 14.32 8.93
N VAL A 30 -2.13 13.74 10.13
CA VAL A 30 -1.75 14.46 11.35
C VAL A 30 -0.27 14.84 11.33
N ALA A 31 0.62 13.94 10.89
CA ALA A 31 2.06 14.21 10.83
C ALA A 31 2.38 15.39 9.90
N VAL A 32 1.76 15.43 8.71
CA VAL A 32 1.92 16.54 7.75
C VAL A 32 1.38 17.85 8.31
N SER A 33 0.18 17.85 8.91
CA SER A 33 -0.42 19.04 9.54
C SER A 33 0.42 19.55 10.71
N LEU A 34 0.95 18.62 11.51
CA LEU A 34 1.84 18.91 12.63
C LEU A 34 3.16 19.52 12.16
N ALA A 35 3.76 18.99 11.08
CA ALA A 35 4.99 19.50 10.49
C ALA A 35 4.81 20.97 10.03
N VAL A 36 3.71 21.30 9.35
CA VAL A 36 3.39 22.68 8.94
C VAL A 36 3.21 23.59 10.15
N SER A 37 2.46 23.13 11.15
CA SER A 37 2.18 23.89 12.37
C SER A 37 3.46 24.20 13.15
N LEU A 38 4.33 23.20 13.34
CA LEU A 38 5.62 23.36 14.02
C LEU A 38 6.57 24.28 13.23
N SER A 39 6.61 24.13 11.89
CA SER A 39 7.38 25.03 11.04
C SER A 39 6.93 26.48 11.20
N TYR A 40 5.61 26.72 11.26
CA TYR A 40 5.03 28.05 11.52
C TYR A 40 5.44 28.59 12.89
N LEU A 41 5.30 27.80 13.95
CA LEU A 41 5.64 28.20 15.33
C LEU A 41 7.13 28.54 15.49
N VAL A 42 8.03 27.71 14.93
CA VAL A 42 9.46 27.94 15.00
C VAL A 42 9.86 29.17 14.22
N LYS A 43 9.35 29.35 13.02
CA LYS A 43 9.70 30.44 12.11
C LYS A 43 9.22 31.80 12.60
N TYR A 44 8.01 31.85 13.14
CA TYR A 44 7.37 33.11 13.53
C TYR A 44 7.40 33.36 15.04
N ARG A 45 8.13 32.59 15.84
CA ARG A 45 8.22 32.70 17.31
C ARG A 45 8.53 34.10 17.86
N ARG A 46 9.17 34.96 17.06
CA ARG A 46 9.48 36.35 17.42
C ARG A 46 8.62 37.39 16.70
N ARG A 47 7.64 36.97 15.90
CA ARG A 47 6.85 37.84 15.02
C ARG A 47 5.32 37.72 15.23
N TYR A 48 4.89 37.29 16.42
CA TYR A 48 3.48 37.06 16.74
C TYR A 48 2.73 38.34 17.20
N LYS A 49 3.38 39.51 17.21
CA LYS A 49 2.75 40.79 17.61
C LYS A 49 1.67 41.21 16.59
N GLY A 50 0.53 41.73 17.12
CA GLY A 50 -0.64 42.12 16.39
C GLY A 50 -1.72 41.02 16.31
N TRP A 51 -2.99 41.41 16.36
CA TRP A 51 -4.16 40.52 16.44
C TRP A 51 -4.13 39.38 15.43
N TYR A 52 -4.00 39.70 14.14
CA TYR A 52 -4.03 38.71 13.07
C TYR A 52 -2.89 37.70 13.13
N ARG A 53 -1.69 38.12 13.54
CA ARG A 53 -0.55 37.24 13.69
C ARG A 53 -0.65 36.37 14.95
N GLY A 54 -1.18 36.96 16.04
CA GLY A 54 -1.45 36.29 17.30
C GLY A 54 -2.45 35.15 17.12
N THR A 55 -3.55 35.39 16.40
CA THR A 55 -4.56 34.36 16.11
C THR A 55 -3.98 33.19 15.30
N ARG A 56 -3.19 33.45 14.25
CA ARG A 56 -2.53 32.40 13.47
C ARG A 56 -1.53 31.59 14.30
N TYR A 57 -0.80 32.26 15.17
CA TYR A 57 0.15 31.58 16.06
C TYR A 57 -0.58 30.69 17.07
N ALA A 58 -1.68 31.16 17.63
CA ALA A 58 -2.53 30.38 18.52
C ALA A 58 -3.15 29.17 17.82
N LEU A 59 -3.68 29.34 16.61
CA LEU A 59 -4.21 28.24 15.81
C LEU A 59 -3.14 27.17 15.51
N ALA A 60 -1.92 27.59 15.14
CA ALA A 60 -0.81 26.66 14.92
C ALA A 60 -0.41 25.93 16.21
N ALA A 61 -0.42 26.62 17.36
CA ALA A 61 -0.12 26.01 18.65
C ALA A 61 -1.18 24.97 19.06
N VAL A 62 -2.46 25.29 18.88
CA VAL A 62 -3.58 24.37 19.14
C VAL A 62 -3.49 23.17 18.21
N SER A 63 -3.25 23.39 16.91
CA SER A 63 -3.08 22.31 15.94
C SER A 63 -1.90 21.41 16.29
N ALA A 64 -0.77 21.98 16.71
CA ALA A 64 0.39 21.22 17.16
C ALA A 64 0.11 20.39 18.42
N PHE A 65 -0.55 20.99 19.40
CA PHE A 65 -0.96 20.31 20.63
C PHE A 65 -1.88 19.11 20.34
N LEU A 66 -2.93 19.32 19.55
CA LEU A 66 -3.84 18.23 19.15
C LEU A 66 -3.12 17.16 18.33
N GLY A 67 -2.23 17.56 17.43
CA GLY A 67 -1.44 16.64 16.64
C GLY A 67 -0.53 15.74 17.52
N PHE A 68 0.09 16.28 18.53
CA PHE A 68 0.90 15.49 19.49
C PHE A 68 0.06 14.54 20.35
N MET A 69 -1.20 14.86 20.62
CA MET A 69 -2.12 13.96 21.31
C MET A 69 -2.57 12.79 20.42
N VAL A 70 -2.82 13.08 19.15
CA VAL A 70 -3.42 12.12 18.19
C VAL A 70 -2.37 11.20 17.57
N LEU A 71 -1.21 11.72 17.23
CA LEU A 71 -0.19 10.98 16.47
C LEU A 71 0.28 9.69 17.16
N PRO A 72 0.59 9.66 18.46
CA PRO A 72 0.95 8.42 19.16
C PRO A 72 -0.18 7.39 19.14
N ALA A 73 -1.43 7.84 19.35
CA ALA A 73 -2.60 6.98 19.36
C ALA A 73 -2.91 6.35 18.00
N SER A 74 -2.42 6.92 16.89
CA SER A 74 -2.54 6.34 15.55
C SER A 74 -1.68 5.08 15.34
N MET A 75 -0.67 4.84 16.19
CA MET A 75 0.28 3.71 16.07
C MET A 75 0.93 3.60 14.67
N SER A 76 0.93 4.67 13.88
CA SER A 76 1.46 4.73 12.53
C SER A 76 2.96 5.04 12.50
N ARG A 77 3.78 4.00 12.33
CA ARG A 77 5.26 4.14 12.28
C ARG A 77 5.72 5.02 11.11
N GLY A 78 5.09 4.89 9.95
CA GLY A 78 5.38 5.73 8.78
C GLY A 78 5.12 7.20 9.05
N ALA A 79 4.04 7.52 9.79
CA ALA A 79 3.72 8.88 10.18
C ALA A 79 4.73 9.46 11.19
N TRP A 80 5.21 8.65 12.14
CA TRP A 80 6.23 9.09 13.09
C TRP A 80 7.56 9.38 12.38
N LEU A 81 7.96 8.50 11.46
CA LEU A 81 9.15 8.71 10.65
C LEU A 81 9.04 9.97 9.79
N SER A 82 7.87 10.19 9.16
CA SER A 82 7.63 11.36 8.32
C SER A 82 7.72 12.67 9.12
N LEU A 83 7.15 12.69 10.33
CA LEU A 83 7.30 13.84 11.23
C LEU A 83 8.76 14.04 11.68
N ALA A 84 9.48 12.97 12.02
CA ALA A 84 10.87 13.06 12.44
C ALA A 84 11.76 13.67 11.34
N VAL A 85 11.59 13.24 10.08
CA VAL A 85 12.32 13.81 8.94
C VAL A 85 11.92 15.26 8.70
N ALA A 86 10.63 15.61 8.82
CA ALA A 86 10.17 16.98 8.73
C ALA A 86 10.75 17.88 9.84
N LEU A 87 10.90 17.37 11.07
CA LEU A 87 11.55 18.10 12.15
C LEU A 87 13.03 18.37 11.82
N VAL A 88 13.73 17.40 11.22
CA VAL A 88 15.12 17.61 10.76
C VAL A 88 15.15 18.73 9.71
N GLU A 89 14.22 18.76 8.77
CA GLU A 89 14.10 19.86 7.80
C GLU A 89 13.88 21.20 8.48
N ILE A 90 12.94 21.31 9.44
CA ILE A 90 12.67 22.56 10.18
C ILE A 90 13.94 23.03 10.90
N LEU A 91 14.61 22.14 11.61
CA LEU A 91 15.82 22.48 12.38
C LEU A 91 16.99 22.86 11.45
N TRP A 92 17.09 22.23 10.30
CA TRP A 92 18.08 22.56 9.27
C TRP A 92 17.81 23.93 8.63
N SER A 93 16.59 24.16 8.14
CA SER A 93 16.21 25.40 7.45
C SER A 93 16.32 26.64 8.33
N GLU A 94 16.08 26.50 9.65
CA GLU A 94 16.25 27.57 10.64
C GLU A 94 17.68 27.67 11.21
N GLY A 95 18.58 26.81 10.73
CA GLY A 95 19.99 26.81 11.15
C GLY A 95 20.22 26.35 12.59
N LEU A 96 19.22 25.73 13.22
CA LEU A 96 19.29 25.24 14.61
C LEU A 96 20.24 24.04 14.74
N LEU A 97 20.20 23.11 13.78
CA LEU A 97 21.14 21.98 13.75
C LEU A 97 22.58 22.47 13.65
N ARG A 98 22.84 23.43 12.74
CA ARG A 98 24.18 24.00 12.58
C ARG A 98 24.68 24.65 13.87
N LYS A 99 23.81 25.37 14.58
CA LYS A 99 24.14 25.97 15.89
C LYS A 99 24.37 24.92 16.97
N PHE A 100 23.57 23.87 16.99
CA PHE A 100 23.69 22.78 17.97
C PHE A 100 25.01 22.01 17.81
N PHE A 101 25.38 21.68 16.57
CA PHE A 101 26.63 20.96 16.28
C PHE A 101 27.86 21.87 16.15
N ALA A 102 27.70 23.20 16.18
CA ALA A 102 28.81 24.11 16.19
C ALA A 102 29.67 23.89 17.48
N GLY A 103 30.92 23.51 17.31
CA GLY A 103 31.82 23.16 18.42
C GLY A 103 31.57 21.77 19.04
N ARG A 104 30.53 21.03 18.61
CA ARG A 104 30.15 19.71 19.15
C ARG A 104 30.09 18.64 18.06
N ARG A 105 30.98 18.67 17.08
CA ARG A 105 30.99 17.73 15.95
C ARG A 105 31.06 16.27 16.37
N TRP A 106 31.63 15.97 17.54
CA TRP A 106 31.70 14.64 18.12
C TRP A 106 30.31 14.03 18.40
N LEU A 107 29.27 14.87 18.60
CA LEU A 107 27.89 14.39 18.77
C LEU A 107 27.26 13.85 17.51
N ILE A 108 27.79 14.15 16.32
CA ILE A 108 27.20 13.70 15.05
C ILE A 108 27.17 12.17 15.00
N LEU A 109 28.29 11.52 15.35
CA LEU A 109 28.39 10.06 15.31
C LEU A 109 27.41 9.38 16.29
N PRO A 110 27.38 9.70 17.59
CA PRO A 110 26.46 9.05 18.52
C PRO A 110 24.99 9.35 18.23
N VAL A 111 24.65 10.56 17.75
CA VAL A 111 23.28 10.88 17.35
C VAL A 111 22.88 10.07 16.11
N THR A 112 23.75 9.96 15.10
CA THR A 112 23.51 9.13 13.92
C THR A 112 23.34 7.66 14.32
N LEU A 113 24.20 7.14 15.18
CA LEU A 113 24.11 5.77 15.68
C LEU A 113 22.80 5.52 16.44
N LEU A 114 22.39 6.46 17.31
CA LEU A 114 21.12 6.39 18.02
C LEU A 114 19.93 6.33 17.07
N VAL A 115 19.93 7.15 16.01
CA VAL A 115 18.87 7.14 14.97
C VAL A 115 18.86 5.79 14.26
N LEU A 116 20.01 5.28 13.83
CA LEU A 116 20.11 3.97 13.15
C LEU A 116 19.63 2.83 14.05
N LEU A 117 20.02 2.82 15.33
CA LEU A 117 19.56 1.82 16.30
C LEU A 117 18.05 1.93 16.55
N SER A 118 17.50 3.15 16.61
CA SER A 118 16.06 3.35 16.74
C SER A 118 15.28 2.83 15.54
N VAL A 119 15.78 3.07 14.33
CA VAL A 119 15.17 2.54 13.08
C VAL A 119 15.25 1.01 13.06
N ALA A 120 16.40 0.43 13.40
CA ALA A 120 16.56 -1.01 13.51
C ALA A 120 15.61 -1.61 14.56
N GLY A 121 15.51 -1.00 15.75
CA GLY A 121 14.59 -1.43 16.81
C GLY A 121 13.13 -1.44 16.35
N VAL A 122 12.66 -0.38 15.67
CA VAL A 122 11.31 -0.30 15.11
C VAL A 122 11.07 -1.38 14.03
N PHE A 123 12.10 -1.73 13.25
CA PHE A 123 12.04 -2.82 12.28
C PHE A 123 11.82 -4.16 12.99
N TYR A 124 12.61 -4.47 14.03
CA TYR A 124 12.54 -5.74 14.73
C TYR A 124 11.22 -5.95 15.50
N ILE A 125 10.64 -4.90 16.09
CA ILE A 125 9.38 -4.98 16.87
C ILE A 125 8.20 -5.52 16.01
N LYS A 126 8.16 -5.24 14.70
CA LYS A 126 7.12 -5.75 13.77
C LYS A 126 7.76 -6.27 12.48
N ARG A 127 8.65 -7.26 12.64
CA ARG A 127 9.45 -7.82 11.55
C ARG A 127 8.60 -8.31 10.38
N ASP A 128 7.55 -9.07 10.63
CA ASP A 128 6.69 -9.63 9.56
C ASP A 128 6.03 -8.52 8.73
N SER A 129 5.53 -7.47 9.38
CA SER A 129 4.98 -6.32 8.65
C SER A 129 6.02 -5.53 7.84
N ALA A 130 7.28 -5.52 8.27
CA ALA A 130 8.36 -4.90 7.52
C ALA A 130 8.78 -5.76 6.32
N LEU A 131 8.93 -7.07 6.53
CA LEU A 131 9.24 -8.04 5.47
C LEU A 131 8.13 -8.08 4.42
N GLY A 132 6.85 -8.03 4.83
CA GLY A 132 5.73 -7.96 3.90
C GLY A 132 5.81 -6.72 3.00
N ARG A 133 6.18 -5.55 3.54
CA ARG A 133 6.37 -4.34 2.70
C ARG A 133 7.57 -4.45 1.77
N ILE A 134 8.68 -5.00 2.22
CA ILE A 134 9.86 -5.25 1.36
C ILE A 134 9.48 -6.18 0.22
N HIS A 135 8.71 -7.24 0.51
CA HIS A 135 8.21 -8.15 -0.52
C HIS A 135 7.29 -7.42 -1.52
N ILE A 136 6.34 -6.60 -1.02
CA ILE A 136 5.48 -5.80 -1.90
C ILE A 136 6.32 -4.91 -2.82
N TRP A 137 7.27 -4.15 -2.29
CA TRP A 137 8.15 -3.29 -3.10
C TRP A 137 8.98 -4.08 -4.11
N HIS A 138 9.44 -5.28 -3.74
CA HIS A 138 10.14 -6.16 -4.67
C HIS A 138 9.24 -6.57 -5.85
N MET A 139 7.98 -6.95 -5.58
CA MET A 139 7.03 -7.28 -6.64
C MET A 139 6.68 -6.05 -7.51
N GLU A 140 6.47 -4.88 -6.89
CA GLU A 140 6.22 -3.63 -7.61
C GLU A 140 7.38 -3.25 -8.56
N LEU A 141 8.63 -3.38 -8.10
CA LEU A 141 9.80 -3.14 -8.93
C LEU A 141 9.93 -4.14 -10.09
N ARG A 142 9.61 -5.42 -9.86
CA ARG A 142 9.58 -6.43 -10.92
C ARG A 142 8.49 -6.11 -11.95
N ALA A 143 7.30 -5.72 -11.49
CA ALA A 143 6.19 -5.30 -12.34
C ALA A 143 6.57 -4.12 -13.24
N MET A 144 7.22 -3.10 -12.67
CA MET A 144 7.72 -1.95 -13.41
C MET A 144 8.83 -2.32 -14.42
N ALA A 145 9.72 -3.25 -14.07
CA ALA A 145 10.78 -3.70 -14.97
C ALA A 145 10.18 -4.46 -16.18
N ALA A 146 9.14 -5.26 -15.95
CA ALA A 146 8.41 -5.97 -17.01
C ALA A 146 7.55 -5.03 -17.88
N ASN A 147 7.07 -3.92 -17.30
CA ASN A 147 6.19 -2.95 -17.97
C ASN A 147 6.75 -1.52 -17.88
N PRO A 148 7.83 -1.17 -18.62
CA PRO A 148 8.51 0.12 -18.48
C PRO A 148 7.62 1.34 -18.77
N TRP A 149 6.56 1.18 -19.57
CA TRP A 149 5.59 2.21 -19.93
C TRP A 149 4.32 2.21 -19.06
N GLY A 150 4.28 1.29 -18.06
CA GLY A 150 3.15 1.11 -17.17
C GLY A 150 2.04 0.24 -17.78
N THR A 151 1.07 -0.11 -16.93
CA THR A 151 -0.04 -1.02 -17.26
C THR A 151 -1.39 -0.31 -17.40
N GLY A 152 -1.44 0.97 -17.06
CA GLY A 152 -2.66 1.80 -17.12
C GLY A 152 -3.17 2.20 -15.74
N HIS A 153 -4.03 3.21 -15.72
CA HIS A 153 -4.62 3.72 -14.49
C HIS A 153 -5.50 2.66 -13.80
N GLY A 154 -5.38 2.56 -12.48
CA GLY A 154 -6.18 1.64 -11.66
C GLY A 154 -5.75 0.17 -11.73
N THR A 155 -4.71 -0.19 -12.50
CA THR A 155 -4.27 -1.58 -12.69
C THR A 155 -3.14 -2.01 -11.76
N ALA A 156 -2.61 -1.13 -10.90
CA ALA A 156 -1.47 -1.41 -10.05
C ALA A 156 -1.63 -2.68 -9.21
N LEU A 157 -2.80 -2.87 -8.60
CA LEU A 157 -3.06 -4.02 -7.73
C LEU A 157 -3.15 -5.34 -8.51
N ALA A 158 -3.85 -5.34 -9.65
CA ALA A 158 -3.92 -6.53 -10.51
C ALA A 158 -2.55 -6.90 -11.07
N THR A 159 -1.77 -5.89 -11.48
CA THR A 159 -0.39 -6.08 -11.94
C THR A 159 0.49 -6.65 -10.83
N TYR A 160 0.35 -6.16 -9.59
CA TYR A 160 1.00 -6.74 -8.42
C TYR A 160 0.63 -8.21 -8.24
N GLY A 161 -0.68 -8.53 -8.22
CA GLY A 161 -1.17 -9.90 -8.05
C GLY A 161 -0.64 -10.87 -9.11
N LYS A 162 -0.66 -10.45 -10.37
CA LYS A 162 -0.09 -11.21 -11.48
C LYS A 162 1.42 -11.41 -11.35
N THR A 163 2.16 -10.36 -11.02
CA THR A 163 3.62 -10.46 -10.83
C THR A 163 3.98 -11.37 -9.66
N GLN A 164 3.21 -11.33 -8.57
CA GLN A 164 3.39 -12.23 -7.43
C GLN A 164 3.06 -13.67 -7.79
N GLU A 165 1.98 -13.92 -8.55
CA GLU A 165 1.64 -15.23 -9.09
C GLU A 165 2.80 -15.81 -9.92
N GLU A 166 3.29 -15.05 -10.90
CA GLU A 166 4.40 -15.46 -11.78
C GLU A 166 5.68 -15.76 -10.96
N TYR A 167 5.97 -14.90 -9.97
CA TYR A 167 7.12 -15.06 -9.09
C TYR A 167 7.05 -16.36 -8.28
N PHE A 168 5.95 -16.62 -7.60
CA PHE A 168 5.81 -17.84 -6.80
C PHE A 168 5.65 -19.09 -7.66
N ARG A 169 5.05 -19.00 -8.84
CA ARG A 169 4.98 -20.12 -9.77
C ARG A 169 6.38 -20.61 -10.20
N ALA A 170 7.32 -19.68 -10.34
CA ALA A 170 8.69 -19.99 -10.77
C ALA A 170 9.65 -20.33 -9.60
N HIS A 171 9.44 -19.78 -8.40
CA HIS A 171 10.46 -19.79 -7.34
C HIS A 171 9.95 -20.25 -5.97
N LEU A 172 8.74 -20.80 -5.85
CA LEU A 172 8.10 -21.06 -4.54
C LEU A 172 8.98 -21.93 -3.62
N ASP A 173 9.66 -22.92 -4.18
CA ASP A 173 10.51 -23.86 -3.42
C ASP A 173 11.86 -23.24 -2.99
N GLU A 174 12.25 -22.12 -3.60
CA GLU A 174 13.49 -21.38 -3.28
C GLU A 174 13.25 -20.24 -2.30
N VAL A 175 11.99 -19.79 -2.15
CA VAL A 175 11.63 -18.62 -1.34
C VAL A 175 11.55 -19.02 0.13
N PRO A 176 12.19 -18.25 1.05
CA PRO A 176 12.08 -18.50 2.47
C PRO A 176 10.62 -18.52 2.95
N GLU A 177 10.26 -19.47 3.81
CA GLU A 177 8.89 -19.63 4.34
C GLU A 177 8.33 -18.35 4.97
N VAL A 178 9.17 -17.55 5.61
CA VAL A 178 8.77 -16.27 6.19
C VAL A 178 8.23 -15.31 5.12
N ILE A 179 8.77 -15.31 3.92
CA ILE A 179 8.30 -14.47 2.80
C ILE A 179 6.97 -15.01 2.28
N VAL A 180 6.85 -16.34 2.11
CA VAL A 180 5.59 -16.98 1.71
C VAL A 180 4.46 -16.63 2.69
N ARG A 181 4.76 -16.66 4.00
CA ARG A 181 3.80 -16.35 5.06
C ARG A 181 3.36 -14.89 5.06
N VAL A 182 4.25 -13.94 4.74
CA VAL A 182 3.92 -12.50 4.73
C VAL A 182 3.45 -11.99 3.38
N ALA A 183 3.55 -12.80 2.34
CA ALA A 183 3.02 -12.50 1.02
C ALA A 183 1.49 -12.46 1.08
N GLY A 184 0.90 -11.30 0.79
CA GLY A 184 -0.53 -11.06 0.86
C GLY A 184 -1.06 -10.42 -0.42
N CYS A 185 -2.36 -10.11 -0.39
CA CYS A 185 -3.04 -9.34 -1.41
C CYS A 185 -3.32 -7.92 -0.86
N PRO A 186 -2.43 -6.94 -1.08
CA PRO A 186 -2.63 -5.59 -0.59
C PRO A 186 -3.82 -4.92 -1.27
N GLU A 187 -4.60 -4.13 -0.50
CA GLU A 187 -5.68 -3.29 -1.04
C GLU A 187 -5.16 -1.97 -1.64
N TYR A 188 -3.90 -1.63 -1.36
CA TYR A 188 -3.24 -0.40 -1.82
C TYR A 188 -1.75 -0.70 -2.07
N PRO A 189 -1.11 -0.02 -3.01
CA PRO A 189 0.35 0.00 -3.07
C PRO A 189 0.88 0.65 -1.78
N PHE A 190 1.80 0.00 -1.07
CA PHE A 190 2.40 0.57 0.14
C PHE A 190 3.60 1.46 -0.16
N ASN A 191 3.71 1.92 -1.40
CA ASN A 191 4.61 2.97 -1.86
C ASN A 191 3.95 3.68 -3.04
N GLU A 192 3.54 4.93 -2.82
CA GLU A 192 2.81 5.71 -3.82
C GLU A 192 3.61 5.93 -5.11
N PHE A 193 4.94 6.05 -4.98
CA PHE A 193 5.81 6.24 -6.14
C PHE A 193 5.93 4.97 -6.97
N LEU A 194 6.06 3.81 -6.32
CA LEU A 194 6.11 2.53 -7.03
C LEU A 194 4.74 2.20 -7.64
N GLY A 195 3.63 2.48 -6.93
CA GLY A 195 2.27 2.38 -7.48
C GLY A 195 2.11 3.23 -8.74
N THR A 196 2.53 4.49 -8.69
CA THR A 196 2.55 5.38 -9.87
C THR A 196 3.43 4.82 -10.98
N GLY A 197 4.57 4.22 -10.63
CA GLY A 197 5.47 3.60 -11.60
C GLY A 197 4.88 2.35 -12.26
N MET A 198 4.10 1.53 -11.54
CA MET A 198 3.38 0.39 -12.15
C MET A 198 2.32 0.86 -13.15
N GLU A 199 1.52 1.87 -12.80
CA GLU A 199 0.44 2.36 -13.65
C GLU A 199 0.94 3.15 -14.87
N TYR A 200 1.91 4.06 -14.65
CA TYR A 200 2.35 5.04 -15.65
C TYR A 200 3.79 4.82 -16.13
N GLY A 201 4.42 3.73 -15.71
CA GLY A 201 5.81 3.40 -16.08
C GLY A 201 6.85 4.33 -15.48
N TRP A 202 8.09 4.17 -15.94
CA TRP A 202 9.20 5.06 -15.57
C TRP A 202 8.93 6.54 -15.86
N PRO A 203 8.29 6.92 -17.01
CA PRO A 203 7.96 8.32 -17.25
C PRO A 203 7.04 8.93 -16.20
N GLY A 204 5.99 8.21 -15.77
CA GLY A 204 5.08 8.65 -14.72
C GLY A 204 5.77 8.80 -13.37
N LEU A 205 6.59 7.82 -12.98
CA LEU A 205 7.40 7.89 -11.77
C LEU A 205 8.35 9.10 -11.79
N MET A 206 9.08 9.32 -12.89
CA MET A 206 10.01 10.45 -13.01
C MET A 206 9.28 11.79 -12.96
N ALA A 207 8.10 11.89 -13.57
CA ALA A 207 7.27 13.09 -13.50
C ALA A 207 6.80 13.36 -12.05
N ALA A 208 6.29 12.34 -11.35
CA ALA A 208 5.86 12.46 -9.96
C ALA A 208 7.02 12.87 -9.04
N LEU A 209 8.17 12.21 -9.16
CA LEU A 209 9.38 12.57 -8.41
C LEU A 209 9.85 13.98 -8.74
N GLY A 210 9.82 14.39 -10.01
CA GLY A 210 10.18 15.74 -10.45
C GLY A 210 9.32 16.82 -9.81
N VAL A 211 8.02 16.63 -9.76
CA VAL A 211 7.06 17.55 -9.11
C VAL A 211 7.31 17.62 -7.61
N ILE A 212 7.42 16.49 -6.95
CA ILE A 212 7.58 16.42 -5.48
C ILE A 212 8.96 16.95 -5.06
N LEU A 213 10.04 16.47 -5.66
CA LEU A 213 11.39 16.89 -5.29
C LEU A 213 11.65 18.34 -5.71
N GLY A 214 11.21 18.74 -6.90
CA GLY A 214 11.33 20.13 -7.38
C GLY A 214 10.54 21.09 -6.51
N GLY A 215 9.29 20.75 -6.18
CA GLY A 215 8.46 21.52 -5.25
C GLY A 215 9.09 21.63 -3.87
N THR A 216 9.55 20.52 -3.32
CA THR A 216 10.24 20.48 -2.01
C THR A 216 11.49 21.35 -2.02
N ALA A 217 12.37 21.20 -3.02
CA ALA A 217 13.59 21.98 -3.14
C ALA A 217 13.31 23.48 -3.22
N LEU A 218 12.27 23.88 -3.97
CA LEU A 218 11.88 25.27 -4.07
C LEU A 218 11.34 25.83 -2.74
N LEU A 219 10.46 25.09 -2.06
CA LEU A 219 9.92 25.49 -0.75
C LEU A 219 11.02 25.58 0.32
N VAL A 220 11.96 24.63 0.35
CA VAL A 220 13.13 24.65 1.26
C VAL A 220 14.02 25.87 0.96
N ARG A 221 14.38 26.11 -0.30
CA ARG A 221 15.19 27.27 -0.69
C ARG A 221 14.55 28.61 -0.30
N ARG A 222 13.23 28.68 -0.37
CA ARG A 222 12.44 29.85 0.02
C ARG A 222 12.12 29.88 1.53
N ARG A 223 12.57 28.90 2.28
CA ARG A 223 12.26 28.74 3.69
C ARG A 223 10.75 28.86 3.96
N SER A 224 9.94 28.22 3.12
CA SER A 224 8.50 28.19 3.28
C SER A 224 8.11 27.32 4.50
N ILE A 225 7.04 27.68 5.18
CA ILE A 225 6.48 26.83 6.25
C ILE A 225 5.94 25.51 5.72
N TYR A 226 5.57 25.48 4.45
CA TYR A 226 5.03 24.29 3.79
C TYR A 226 6.11 23.28 3.36
N ALA A 227 7.40 23.65 3.42
CA ALA A 227 8.51 22.75 3.09
C ALA A 227 8.47 21.48 3.96
N ALA A 228 8.38 21.67 5.28
CA ALA A 228 8.30 20.57 6.23
C ALA A 228 7.06 19.68 5.99
N GLY A 229 5.93 20.27 5.63
CA GLY A 229 4.70 19.53 5.28
C GLY A 229 4.90 18.66 4.03
N LEU A 230 5.51 19.20 2.97
CA LEU A 230 5.75 18.45 1.74
C LEU A 230 6.81 17.35 1.96
N VAL A 231 7.84 17.60 2.78
CA VAL A 231 8.80 16.58 3.21
C VAL A 231 8.08 15.45 3.98
N ALA A 232 7.23 15.80 4.97
CA ALA A 232 6.47 14.82 5.73
C ALA A 232 5.57 13.97 4.83
N TRP A 233 4.85 14.61 3.90
CA TRP A 233 3.98 13.91 2.94
C TRP A 233 4.78 12.95 2.06
N SER A 234 5.92 13.40 1.54
CA SER A 234 6.79 12.59 0.66
C SER A 234 7.34 11.35 1.37
N VAL A 235 7.81 11.52 2.60
CA VAL A 235 8.33 10.40 3.41
C VAL A 235 7.21 9.43 3.77
N PHE A 236 6.01 9.93 4.07
CA PHE A 236 4.85 9.09 4.32
C PHE A 236 4.44 8.29 3.06
N ALA A 237 4.50 8.90 1.88
CA ALA A 237 4.20 8.29 0.60
C ALA A 237 5.15 7.13 0.23
N LEU A 238 6.39 7.12 0.74
CA LEU A 238 7.33 6.00 0.55
C LEU A 238 6.90 4.70 1.26
N SER A 239 5.99 4.77 2.22
CA SER A 239 5.58 3.61 3.01
C SER A 239 4.07 3.50 3.20
N SER A 240 3.29 4.26 2.42
CA SER A 240 1.83 4.34 2.51
C SER A 240 1.23 4.74 1.17
N TYR A 241 -0.08 4.99 1.15
CA TYR A 241 -0.90 5.27 -0.03
C TYR A 241 -1.70 6.59 0.11
N PRO A 242 -1.03 7.74 0.29
CA PRO A 242 -1.72 9.00 0.56
C PRO A 242 -2.55 9.54 -0.62
N LEU A 243 -2.29 9.16 -1.87
CA LEU A 243 -3.12 9.56 -3.01
C LEU A 243 -4.44 8.78 -3.09
N SER A 244 -4.49 7.58 -2.57
CA SER A 244 -5.71 6.76 -2.50
C SER A 244 -6.70 7.25 -1.41
N VAL A 245 -6.30 8.25 -0.60
CA VAL A 245 -7.09 8.79 0.51
C VAL A 245 -7.41 10.27 0.24
N PRO A 246 -8.70 10.65 0.04
CA PRO A 246 -9.07 11.99 -0.38
C PRO A 246 -8.50 13.11 0.49
N GLN A 247 -8.48 12.93 1.82
CA GLN A 247 -8.00 13.94 2.77
C GLN A 247 -6.50 14.22 2.59
N THR A 248 -5.68 13.20 2.37
CA THR A 248 -4.23 13.32 2.18
C THR A 248 -3.89 13.77 0.75
N SER A 249 -4.74 13.49 -0.23
CA SER A 249 -4.64 14.01 -1.60
C SER A 249 -4.92 15.52 -1.64
N VAL A 250 -5.99 15.98 -0.98
CA VAL A 250 -6.27 17.42 -0.82
C VAL A 250 -5.14 18.12 -0.07
N GLN A 251 -4.57 17.50 0.95
CA GLN A 251 -3.43 18.04 1.67
C GLN A 251 -2.21 18.24 0.76
N LEU A 252 -1.92 17.27 -0.14
CA LEU A 252 -0.87 17.43 -1.16
C LEU A 252 -1.18 18.61 -2.09
N MET A 253 -2.41 18.73 -2.58
CA MET A 253 -2.82 19.86 -3.45
C MET A 253 -2.57 21.20 -2.79
N VAL A 254 -2.90 21.36 -1.50
CA VAL A 254 -2.62 22.58 -0.72
C VAL A 254 -1.11 22.83 -0.61
N LEU A 255 -0.31 21.81 -0.36
CA LEU A 255 1.14 21.93 -0.26
C LEU A 255 1.77 22.32 -1.61
N LEU A 256 1.32 21.72 -2.71
CA LEU A 256 1.79 22.06 -4.06
C LEU A 256 1.31 23.45 -4.50
N ALA A 257 0.09 23.87 -4.13
CA ALA A 257 -0.38 25.23 -4.37
C ALA A 257 0.54 26.27 -3.73
N ALA A 258 1.15 25.97 -2.59
CA ALA A 258 2.12 26.86 -1.94
C ALA A 258 3.46 27.00 -2.72
N VAL A 259 3.72 26.14 -3.68
CA VAL A 259 4.89 26.24 -4.58
C VAL A 259 4.73 27.40 -5.57
N VAL A 260 3.50 27.68 -6.02
CA VAL A 260 3.20 28.72 -7.02
C VAL A 260 3.64 30.14 -6.59
N PRO A 261 3.31 30.65 -5.40
CA PRO A 261 3.81 31.95 -4.92
C PRO A 261 5.33 31.94 -4.68
N ALA A 262 5.91 30.80 -4.26
CA ALA A 262 7.34 30.66 -4.07
C ALA A 262 8.14 30.80 -5.38
N TYR A 263 7.44 30.67 -6.51
CA TYR A 263 7.97 30.68 -7.87
C TYR A 263 8.21 32.10 -8.45
N ARG A 264 7.94 33.17 -7.74
CA ARG A 264 7.90 34.57 -8.26
C ARG A 264 9.27 35.15 -8.69
N ASP A 265 10.34 34.38 -8.71
CA ASP A 265 11.69 34.84 -9.10
C ASP A 265 11.96 34.60 -10.59
N ARG A 266 12.59 35.60 -11.24
CA ARG A 266 12.75 35.68 -12.71
C ARG A 266 13.50 34.50 -13.35
N ARG A 267 14.41 33.85 -12.63
CA ARG A 267 15.21 32.70 -13.13
C ARG A 267 14.49 31.35 -13.05
N SER A 268 13.50 31.22 -12.17
CA SER A 268 12.72 29.99 -12.03
C SER A 268 11.43 30.01 -12.87
N ARG A 269 11.09 31.14 -13.51
CA ARG A 269 9.83 31.36 -14.24
C ARG A 269 9.60 30.45 -15.45
N THR A 270 10.65 29.86 -16.01
CA THR A 270 10.54 29.06 -17.23
C THR A 270 10.72 27.57 -17.00
N PHE A 271 11.58 27.16 -16.09
CA PHE A 271 11.98 25.74 -15.98
C PHE A 271 10.96 24.88 -15.20
N VAL A 272 10.40 25.38 -14.11
CA VAL A 272 9.45 24.57 -13.27
C VAL A 272 8.08 24.43 -13.91
N PRO A 273 7.42 25.48 -14.49
CA PRO A 273 6.17 25.27 -15.23
C PRO A 273 6.38 24.46 -16.49
N ALA A 274 7.52 24.59 -17.17
CA ALA A 274 7.82 23.76 -18.33
C ALA A 274 7.97 22.28 -17.93
N ALA A 275 8.64 21.98 -16.82
CA ALA A 275 8.76 20.62 -16.31
C ALA A 275 7.42 20.07 -15.77
N VAL A 276 6.63 20.90 -15.08
CA VAL A 276 5.29 20.52 -14.60
C VAL A 276 4.32 20.38 -15.78
N ALA A 277 4.33 21.32 -16.74
CA ALA A 277 3.51 21.23 -17.94
C ALA A 277 3.91 20.05 -18.84
N LEU A 278 5.21 19.78 -18.98
CA LEU A 278 5.70 18.62 -19.70
C LEU A 278 5.32 17.32 -18.98
N GLY A 279 5.43 17.28 -17.64
CA GLY A 279 5.02 16.14 -16.83
C GLY A 279 3.50 15.90 -16.93
N LEU A 280 2.69 16.95 -16.88
CA LEU A 280 1.23 16.87 -17.09
C LEU A 280 0.88 16.48 -18.53
N LEU A 281 1.55 17.02 -19.53
CA LEU A 281 1.37 16.66 -20.94
C LEU A 281 1.76 15.20 -21.19
N VAL A 282 2.89 14.73 -20.65
CA VAL A 282 3.33 13.35 -20.77
C VAL A 282 2.35 12.43 -20.02
N ALA A 283 1.92 12.81 -18.81
CA ALA A 283 0.90 12.07 -18.08
C ALA A 283 -0.43 12.02 -18.85
N THR A 284 -0.90 13.15 -19.39
CA THR A 284 -2.14 13.21 -20.20
C THR A 284 -2.04 12.39 -21.50
N PHE A 285 -0.87 12.42 -22.16
CA PHE A 285 -0.63 11.65 -23.36
C PHE A 285 -0.58 10.14 -23.08
N ILE A 286 0.06 9.73 -21.98
CA ILE A 286 0.09 8.32 -21.55
C ILE A 286 -1.31 7.85 -21.09
N MET A 287 -2.08 8.74 -20.45
CA MET A 287 -3.43 8.43 -19.98
C MET A 287 -4.46 8.34 -21.13
N ARG A 288 -4.25 9.07 -22.23
CA ARG A 288 -5.22 9.14 -23.32
C ARG A 288 -5.52 7.79 -23.99
N ASP A 289 -4.49 6.95 -24.19
CA ASP A 289 -4.64 5.69 -24.93
C ASP A 289 -4.92 4.46 -24.02
N ARG A 290 -4.96 4.65 -22.70
CA ARG A 290 -5.07 3.55 -21.71
C ARG A 290 -6.21 3.70 -20.70
N ALA A 291 -7.02 4.73 -20.83
CA ALA A 291 -8.22 4.90 -20.04
C ALA A 291 -9.33 3.99 -20.59
N ASP A 292 -9.26 2.70 -20.27
CA ASP A 292 -10.44 1.85 -20.36
C ASP A 292 -11.40 2.27 -19.23
N PHE A 293 -12.21 3.29 -19.52
CA PHE A 293 -13.23 3.84 -18.61
C PHE A 293 -14.32 2.81 -18.26
N THR A 294 -14.37 1.68 -18.97
CA THR A 294 -15.38 0.65 -18.80
C THR A 294 -15.41 0.02 -17.41
N VAL A 295 -14.25 -0.08 -16.74
CA VAL A 295 -14.16 -0.62 -15.37
C VAL A 295 -14.54 0.44 -14.34
N SER A 296 -14.20 1.71 -14.58
CA SER A 296 -14.52 2.83 -13.67
C SER A 296 -16.03 3.09 -13.56
N ASP A 297 -16.78 2.86 -14.66
CA ASP A 297 -18.23 3.07 -14.69
C ASP A 297 -19.03 2.00 -13.95
N ARG A 298 -18.43 0.83 -13.66
CA ARG A 298 -19.09 -0.30 -12.99
C ARG A 298 -18.80 -0.39 -11.49
N GLY A 299 -18.14 0.59 -10.91
CA GLY A 299 -17.79 0.60 -9.50
C GLY A 299 -16.38 0.05 -9.18
N GLY A 300 -16.00 0.06 -7.91
CA GLY A 300 -14.73 -0.46 -7.45
C GLY A 300 -14.70 -1.99 -7.41
N TYR A 301 -13.51 -2.56 -7.20
CA TYR A 301 -13.34 -4.03 -7.15
C TYR A 301 -14.27 -4.72 -6.12
N ARG A 302 -14.67 -4.04 -5.06
CA ARG A 302 -15.58 -4.59 -4.04
C ARG A 302 -17.00 -4.72 -4.55
N GLU A 303 -17.49 -3.76 -5.32
CA GLU A 303 -18.80 -3.82 -5.97
C GLU A 303 -18.84 -4.95 -7.00
N LEU A 304 -17.79 -5.07 -7.82
CA LEU A 304 -17.64 -6.15 -8.80
C LEU A 304 -17.58 -7.53 -8.13
N TYR A 305 -16.85 -7.63 -7.00
CA TYR A 305 -16.83 -8.87 -6.22
C TYR A 305 -18.23 -9.22 -5.66
N ASN A 306 -18.92 -8.25 -5.07
CA ASN A 306 -20.25 -8.47 -4.49
C ASN A 306 -21.28 -8.82 -5.57
N SER A 307 -21.26 -8.14 -6.72
CA SER A 307 -22.12 -8.45 -7.88
C SER A 307 -21.83 -9.87 -8.39
N GLY A 308 -20.57 -10.17 -8.69
CA GLY A 308 -20.17 -11.49 -9.17
C GLY A 308 -20.48 -12.60 -8.18
N TYR A 309 -20.26 -12.38 -6.87
CA TYR A 309 -20.60 -13.35 -5.84
C TYR A 309 -22.11 -13.56 -5.68
N SER A 310 -22.94 -12.52 -5.84
CA SER A 310 -24.39 -12.62 -5.86
C SER A 310 -24.88 -13.46 -7.03
N LEU A 311 -24.33 -13.23 -8.23
CA LEU A 311 -24.60 -14.03 -9.44
C LEU A 311 -24.17 -15.50 -9.27
N TYR A 312 -23.02 -15.75 -8.62
CA TYR A 312 -22.61 -17.10 -8.24
C TYR A 312 -23.65 -17.78 -7.35
N GLN A 313 -24.16 -17.09 -6.33
CA GLN A 313 -25.17 -17.64 -5.41
C GLN A 313 -26.50 -17.91 -6.11
N SER A 314 -26.88 -17.13 -7.12
CA SER A 314 -28.09 -17.34 -7.92
C SER A 314 -27.94 -18.39 -9.03
N GLY A 315 -26.76 -18.98 -9.21
CA GLY A 315 -26.49 -19.99 -10.22
C GLY A 315 -26.19 -19.42 -11.64
N GLU A 316 -26.05 -18.10 -11.78
CA GLU A 316 -25.72 -17.44 -13.04
C GLU A 316 -24.20 -17.44 -13.28
N HIS A 317 -23.60 -18.62 -13.35
CA HIS A 317 -22.15 -18.84 -13.29
C HIS A 317 -21.38 -18.12 -14.41
N ALA A 318 -21.89 -18.10 -15.64
CA ALA A 318 -21.23 -17.42 -16.76
C ALA A 318 -21.18 -15.90 -16.56
N ARG A 319 -22.30 -15.29 -16.18
CA ARG A 319 -22.36 -13.85 -15.86
C ARG A 319 -21.52 -13.48 -14.63
N SER A 320 -21.52 -14.37 -13.65
CA SER A 320 -20.64 -14.22 -12.47
C SER A 320 -19.15 -14.13 -12.88
N ASN A 321 -18.70 -14.99 -13.81
CA ASN A 321 -17.33 -14.97 -14.32
C ASN A 321 -17.00 -13.66 -15.09
N GLU A 322 -17.96 -13.09 -15.82
CA GLU A 322 -17.77 -11.80 -16.49
C GLU A 322 -17.52 -10.67 -15.46
N GLU A 323 -18.37 -10.56 -14.44
CA GLU A 323 -18.24 -9.54 -13.40
C GLU A 323 -16.95 -9.73 -12.55
N LEU A 324 -16.66 -10.98 -12.17
CA LEU A 324 -15.46 -11.32 -11.40
C LEU A 324 -14.18 -11.07 -12.21
N GLY A 325 -14.21 -11.33 -13.54
CA GLY A 325 -13.08 -11.06 -14.43
C GLY A 325 -12.74 -9.56 -14.49
N LEU A 326 -13.76 -8.69 -14.54
CA LEU A 326 -13.56 -7.25 -14.46
C LEU A 326 -12.94 -6.84 -13.12
N GLY A 327 -13.38 -7.45 -12.01
CA GLY A 327 -12.83 -7.19 -10.69
C GLY A 327 -11.38 -7.69 -10.53
N ALA A 328 -11.08 -8.87 -11.07
CA ALA A 328 -9.72 -9.43 -11.09
C ALA A 328 -8.73 -8.55 -11.89
N ALA A 329 -9.21 -7.84 -12.91
CA ALA A 329 -8.40 -6.93 -13.71
C ALA A 329 -7.92 -5.67 -12.94
N ILE A 330 -8.50 -5.38 -11.78
CA ILE A 330 -8.17 -4.20 -10.95
C ILE A 330 -7.83 -4.55 -9.49
N SER A 331 -7.77 -5.84 -9.13
CA SER A 331 -7.55 -6.31 -7.75
C SER A 331 -6.42 -7.33 -7.67
N SER A 332 -5.75 -7.38 -6.53
CA SER A 332 -4.80 -8.43 -6.17
C SER A 332 -5.44 -9.55 -5.32
N ASP A 333 -6.75 -9.51 -5.08
CA ASP A 333 -7.41 -10.50 -4.22
C ASP A 333 -7.63 -11.83 -4.96
N PRO A 334 -7.00 -12.93 -4.54
CA PRO A 334 -7.18 -14.25 -5.17
C PRO A 334 -8.61 -14.79 -5.05
N MET A 335 -9.47 -14.19 -4.22
CA MET A 335 -10.86 -14.63 -4.08
C MET A 335 -11.68 -14.48 -5.37
N PHE A 336 -11.34 -13.55 -6.25
CA PHE A 336 -11.93 -13.48 -7.58
C PHE A 336 -11.71 -14.79 -8.35
N HIS A 337 -10.47 -15.26 -8.42
CA HIS A 337 -10.10 -16.51 -9.07
C HIS A 337 -10.71 -17.72 -8.38
N VAL A 338 -10.80 -17.71 -7.04
CA VAL A 338 -11.47 -18.79 -6.28
C VAL A 338 -12.95 -18.92 -6.67
N ILE A 339 -13.69 -17.82 -6.78
CA ILE A 339 -15.11 -17.88 -7.13
C ILE A 339 -15.29 -18.22 -8.62
N MET A 340 -14.44 -17.69 -9.52
CA MET A 340 -14.44 -18.09 -10.92
C MET A 340 -14.18 -19.58 -11.09
N GLY A 341 -13.22 -20.14 -10.34
CA GLY A 341 -12.99 -21.59 -10.31
C GLY A 341 -14.21 -22.38 -9.87
N ARG A 342 -14.94 -21.91 -8.85
CA ARG A 342 -16.21 -22.55 -8.41
C ARG A 342 -17.33 -22.45 -9.46
N ASN A 343 -17.39 -21.35 -10.20
CA ASN A 343 -18.31 -21.24 -11.34
C ASN A 343 -17.99 -22.27 -12.41
N TYR A 344 -16.70 -22.42 -12.79
CA TYR A 344 -16.28 -23.42 -13.77
C TYR A 344 -16.54 -24.86 -13.29
N GLU A 345 -16.36 -25.15 -11.99
CA GLU A 345 -16.78 -26.44 -11.43
C GLU A 345 -18.28 -26.71 -11.63
N ALA A 346 -19.12 -25.72 -11.33
CA ALA A 346 -20.57 -25.84 -11.49
C ALA A 346 -20.99 -26.01 -12.96
N LEU A 347 -20.20 -25.48 -13.88
CA LEU A 347 -20.40 -25.66 -15.34
C LEU A 347 -19.82 -26.98 -15.88
N GLY A 348 -19.11 -27.76 -15.03
CA GLY A 348 -18.40 -28.98 -15.44
C GLY A 348 -17.10 -28.76 -16.18
N GLU A 349 -16.60 -27.52 -16.20
CA GLU A 349 -15.36 -27.12 -16.88
C GLU A 349 -14.16 -27.27 -15.93
N TYR A 350 -13.85 -28.49 -15.51
CA TYR A 350 -12.84 -28.79 -14.48
C TYR A 350 -11.43 -28.30 -14.84
N GLY A 351 -11.07 -28.31 -16.14
CA GLY A 351 -9.78 -27.80 -16.60
C GLY A 351 -9.65 -26.28 -16.37
N ALA A 352 -10.70 -25.52 -16.68
CA ALA A 352 -10.74 -24.09 -16.41
C ALA A 352 -10.75 -23.79 -14.90
N ALA A 353 -11.52 -24.55 -14.13
CA ALA A 353 -11.54 -24.45 -12.67
C ALA A 353 -10.15 -24.67 -12.06
N ARG A 354 -9.44 -25.69 -12.54
CA ARG A 354 -8.05 -25.99 -12.15
C ARG A 354 -7.11 -24.79 -12.33
N GLU A 355 -7.13 -24.16 -13.50
CA GLU A 355 -6.28 -23.00 -13.80
C GLU A 355 -6.60 -21.80 -12.87
N GLU A 356 -7.86 -21.54 -12.59
CA GLU A 356 -8.25 -20.48 -11.70
C GLU A 356 -7.79 -20.73 -10.24
N TYR A 357 -7.82 -21.98 -9.75
CA TYR A 357 -7.29 -22.34 -8.44
C TYR A 357 -5.76 -22.29 -8.38
N ILE A 358 -5.08 -22.65 -9.46
CA ILE A 358 -3.63 -22.49 -9.59
C ILE A 358 -3.24 -21.01 -9.47
N ARG A 359 -3.92 -20.12 -10.19
CA ARG A 359 -3.70 -18.67 -10.08
C ARG A 359 -3.91 -18.19 -8.65
N ALA A 360 -5.07 -18.51 -8.07
CA ALA A 360 -5.40 -18.10 -6.71
C ALA A 360 -4.36 -18.58 -5.69
N TYR A 361 -3.85 -19.79 -5.84
CA TYR A 361 -2.82 -20.34 -4.99
C TYR A 361 -1.50 -19.60 -5.12
N TYR A 362 -0.98 -19.43 -6.34
CA TYR A 362 0.30 -18.74 -6.53
C TYR A 362 0.23 -17.24 -6.30
N MET A 363 -0.94 -16.61 -6.37
CA MET A 363 -1.13 -15.23 -5.91
C MET A 363 -0.88 -15.09 -4.39
N VAL A 364 -1.33 -16.04 -3.56
CA VAL A 364 -1.12 -16.02 -2.10
C VAL A 364 -0.91 -17.44 -1.57
N PRO A 365 0.32 -17.99 -1.66
CA PRO A 365 0.58 -19.40 -1.41
C PRO A 365 0.36 -19.90 0.02
N CYS A 366 0.25 -18.98 1.00
CA CYS A 366 -0.08 -19.34 2.38
C CYS A 366 -1.59 -19.61 2.60
N ARG A 367 -2.45 -19.38 1.60
CA ARG A 367 -3.89 -19.66 1.70
C ARG A 367 -4.19 -21.11 1.36
N LEU A 368 -4.74 -21.85 2.33
CA LEU A 368 -5.07 -23.27 2.20
C LEU A 368 -6.23 -23.53 1.22
N TYR A 369 -7.24 -22.67 1.20
CA TYR A 369 -8.49 -22.94 0.49
C TYR A 369 -8.32 -23.16 -1.02
N PRO A 370 -7.55 -22.32 -1.77
CA PRO A 370 -7.31 -22.59 -3.20
C PRO A 370 -6.63 -23.94 -3.45
N LEU A 371 -5.71 -24.35 -2.56
CA LEU A 371 -4.97 -25.59 -2.69
C LEU A 371 -5.87 -26.82 -2.47
N VAL A 372 -6.79 -26.76 -1.49
CA VAL A 372 -7.81 -27.81 -1.27
C VAL A 372 -8.73 -27.95 -2.47
N ARG A 373 -9.14 -26.82 -3.08
CA ARG A 373 -9.98 -26.85 -4.29
C ARG A 373 -9.22 -27.43 -5.47
N LEU A 374 -7.93 -27.07 -5.64
CA LEU A 374 -7.05 -27.61 -6.67
C LEU A 374 -6.91 -29.13 -6.54
N MET A 375 -6.65 -29.63 -5.33
CA MET A 375 -6.59 -31.09 -5.08
C MET A 375 -7.85 -31.81 -5.55
N ARG A 376 -9.03 -31.25 -5.26
CA ARG A 376 -10.31 -31.82 -5.70
C ARG A 376 -10.45 -31.83 -7.23
N MET A 377 -9.92 -30.81 -7.91
CA MET A 377 -9.91 -30.78 -9.39
C MET A 377 -8.97 -31.81 -9.97
N GLU A 378 -7.79 -32.03 -9.38
CA GLU A 378 -6.89 -33.08 -9.84
C GLU A 378 -7.52 -34.49 -9.68
N ILE A 379 -8.23 -34.74 -8.56
CA ILE A 379 -9.01 -35.97 -8.37
C ILE A 379 -10.10 -36.08 -9.47
N ALA A 380 -10.88 -35.03 -9.73
CA ALA A 380 -11.95 -35.05 -10.71
C ALA A 380 -11.44 -35.25 -12.15
N LEU A 381 -10.20 -34.83 -12.42
CA LEU A 381 -9.53 -35.00 -13.71
C LEU A 381 -8.78 -36.37 -13.83
N GLY A 382 -8.74 -37.17 -12.76
CA GLY A 382 -8.02 -38.43 -12.71
C GLY A 382 -6.50 -38.30 -12.56
N ASN A 383 -6.02 -37.17 -12.11
CA ASN A 383 -4.61 -36.88 -11.87
C ASN A 383 -4.21 -37.25 -10.44
N ASP A 384 -4.38 -38.51 -10.04
CA ASP A 384 -4.23 -38.98 -8.66
C ASP A 384 -2.84 -38.69 -8.06
N GLY A 385 -1.77 -38.75 -8.86
CA GLY A 385 -0.41 -38.42 -8.42
C GLY A 385 -0.22 -36.95 -8.06
N ASP A 386 -0.83 -36.04 -8.81
CA ASP A 386 -0.80 -34.61 -8.51
C ASP A 386 -1.69 -34.29 -7.30
N ALA A 387 -2.85 -34.96 -7.20
CA ALA A 387 -3.74 -34.83 -6.05
C ALA A 387 -3.05 -35.29 -4.75
N ASP A 388 -2.34 -36.42 -4.75
CA ASP A 388 -1.59 -36.91 -3.59
C ASP A 388 -0.49 -35.94 -3.17
N ARG A 389 0.31 -35.43 -4.11
CA ARG A 389 1.36 -34.43 -3.84
C ARG A 389 0.80 -33.12 -3.26
N ILE A 390 -0.32 -32.63 -3.79
CA ILE A 390 -0.99 -31.42 -3.28
C ILE A 390 -1.53 -31.69 -1.88
N GLY A 391 -2.12 -32.85 -1.64
CA GLY A 391 -2.63 -33.24 -0.35
C GLY A 391 -1.55 -33.32 0.72
N GLU A 392 -0.38 -33.92 0.42
CA GLU A 392 0.77 -33.90 1.32
C GLU A 392 1.22 -32.48 1.67
N LYS A 393 1.26 -31.59 0.67
CA LYS A 393 1.56 -30.18 0.91
C LYS A 393 0.56 -29.50 1.84
N ILE A 394 -0.74 -29.78 1.68
CA ILE A 394 -1.81 -29.25 2.57
C ILE A 394 -1.58 -29.74 4.01
N VAL A 395 -1.31 -31.03 4.18
CA VAL A 395 -1.08 -31.63 5.51
C VAL A 395 0.17 -31.06 6.19
N SER A 396 1.19 -30.72 5.43
CA SER A 396 2.42 -30.08 5.97
C SER A 396 2.26 -28.59 6.33
N MET A 397 1.20 -27.93 5.87
CA MET A 397 0.97 -26.51 6.20
C MET A 397 0.56 -26.32 7.65
N PRO A 398 1.11 -25.33 8.37
CA PRO A 398 0.77 -25.08 9.77
C PRO A 398 -0.69 -24.64 9.93
N VAL A 399 -1.46 -25.40 10.70
CA VAL A 399 -2.84 -25.05 11.07
C VAL A 399 -2.80 -24.20 12.34
N HIS A 400 -3.25 -22.95 12.25
CA HIS A 400 -3.32 -22.07 13.42
C HIS A 400 -4.55 -22.43 14.29
N ASP A 401 -4.34 -22.63 15.58
CA ASP A 401 -5.34 -23.12 16.57
C ASP A 401 -6.60 -22.27 16.73
N GLY A 402 -6.74 -21.14 16.08
CA GLY A 402 -7.92 -20.27 16.16
C GLY A 402 -8.93 -20.40 15.00
N HIS A 403 -8.62 -21.14 13.94
CA HIS A 403 -9.43 -21.16 12.72
C HIS A 403 -10.13 -22.50 12.50
N SER A 404 -11.38 -22.63 12.97
CA SER A 404 -12.21 -23.84 12.80
C SER A 404 -12.34 -24.28 11.33
N LEU A 405 -12.44 -23.34 10.38
CA LEU A 405 -12.49 -23.63 8.94
C LEU A 405 -11.20 -24.28 8.44
N MET A 406 -10.03 -23.75 8.82
CA MET A 406 -8.73 -24.30 8.42
C MET A 406 -8.53 -25.74 8.91
N ARG A 407 -8.90 -25.99 10.16
CA ARG A 407 -8.86 -27.33 10.75
C ARG A 407 -9.77 -28.29 9.97
N ARG A 408 -11.03 -27.90 9.72
CA ARG A 408 -11.96 -28.71 8.93
C ARG A 408 -11.44 -29.03 7.53
N LEU A 409 -10.88 -28.05 6.81
CA LEU A 409 -10.30 -28.26 5.48
C LEU A 409 -9.10 -29.21 5.52
N HIS A 410 -8.28 -29.12 6.56
CA HIS A 410 -7.17 -30.04 6.78
C HIS A 410 -7.65 -31.47 7.02
N ASP A 411 -8.64 -31.66 7.93
CA ASP A 411 -9.22 -32.97 8.26
C ASP A 411 -9.91 -33.60 7.03
N GLU A 412 -10.65 -32.80 6.26
CA GLU A 412 -11.25 -33.23 4.98
C GLU A 412 -10.19 -33.68 3.98
N THR A 413 -9.02 -33.01 3.94
CA THR A 413 -7.90 -33.36 3.06
C THR A 413 -7.28 -34.69 3.47
N VAL A 414 -7.03 -34.90 4.76
CA VAL A 414 -6.50 -36.17 5.28
C VAL A 414 -7.42 -37.33 4.89
N SER A 415 -8.73 -37.18 5.10
CA SER A 415 -9.73 -38.20 4.72
C SER A 415 -9.75 -38.49 3.21
N SER A 416 -9.59 -37.43 2.38
CA SER A 416 -9.55 -37.58 0.93
C SER A 416 -8.28 -38.30 0.47
N LEU A 417 -7.11 -38.01 1.06
CA LEU A 417 -5.83 -38.70 0.80
C LEU A 417 -5.90 -40.16 1.16
N ASP A 418 -6.44 -40.50 2.34
CA ASP A 418 -6.59 -41.90 2.77
C ASP A 418 -7.46 -42.68 1.79
N SER A 419 -8.54 -42.06 1.31
CA SER A 419 -9.44 -42.67 0.32
C SER A 419 -8.76 -42.87 -1.03
N LEU A 420 -7.98 -41.92 -1.49
CA LEU A 420 -7.23 -41.95 -2.75
C LEU A 420 -6.16 -43.07 -2.71
N ARG A 421 -5.39 -43.17 -1.63
CA ARG A 421 -4.36 -44.19 -1.43
C ARG A 421 -4.95 -45.60 -1.28
N ALA A 422 -6.11 -45.71 -0.62
CA ALA A 422 -6.83 -46.97 -0.53
C ALA A 422 -7.36 -47.46 -1.89
N ALA A 423 -7.74 -46.55 -2.78
CA ALA A 423 -8.16 -46.87 -4.14
C ALA A 423 -6.99 -47.25 -5.05
N GLY A 424 -5.87 -46.48 -5.01
CA GLY A 424 -4.64 -46.78 -5.77
C GLY A 424 -3.87 -48.00 -5.34
N GLY A 425 -3.99 -48.43 -4.07
CA GLY A 425 -3.38 -49.68 -3.57
C GLY A 425 -4.14 -50.95 -3.95
N ARG A 426 -5.20 -50.85 -4.74
CA ARG A 426 -5.97 -52.03 -5.29
C ARG A 426 -5.69 -52.33 -6.75
N LEU A 427 -4.75 -51.62 -7.39
CA LEU A 427 -4.20 -51.89 -8.69
C LEU A 427 -2.81 -52.50 -8.55
#